data_6c5330e294ab3d891580d18900cbae6c
#
_entry.id   6c5330e294ab3d891580d18900cbae6c
#
_cell.length_a   1.000
_cell.length_b   1.000
_cell.length_c   1.000
_cell.angle_alpha   90.00
_cell.angle_beta   90.00
_cell.angle_gamma   90.00
#
_symmetry.space_group_name_H-M   'P 1'
#
loop_
_entity.id
_entity.type
_entity.pdbx_description
1 polymer ?
#
loop_
_entity_poly.entity_id
_entity_poly.type
_entity_poly.pdbx_seq_one_letter_code
_entity_poly.pdbx_strand_id
1 'polypeptide(L)'
;MSYFIISDGKEIKSFETAQDHKRVLEGDKGANTGGMGAYSPSRLLNQPLEEKILNKIIKPTITALEEMGSNYKGFLYAGLMIVKDEPYLIEYNVRMGDPECQTILPKLKTDLFEIINACCNENLQDINIEWNDKKSKCIVLCSKG
;
A
#
# COMPACT_ATOMS: atom_id res chain seq x y z
N MET A 1 9.42 1.77 0.49
CA MET A 1 8.35 0.89 1.00
C MET A 1 7.01 1.41 0.54
N SER A 2 6.17 0.52 0.07
CA SER A 2 4.80 0.83 -0.35
C SER A 2 3.84 0.45 0.78
N TYR A 3 3.09 1.42 1.29
CA TYR A 3 2.10 1.23 2.35
C TYR A 3 0.71 1.52 1.80
N PHE A 4 -0.19 0.58 1.95
CA PHE A 4 -1.54 0.68 1.39
C PHE A 4 -2.58 0.75 2.49
N ILE A 5 -3.58 1.60 2.27
CA ILE A 5 -4.82 1.63 3.04
C ILE A 5 -6.02 1.57 2.10
N ILE A 6 -7.16 1.19 2.65
CA ILE A 6 -8.46 1.44 2.05
C ILE A 6 -9.27 2.33 3.00
N SER A 7 -9.98 3.30 2.44
CA SER A 7 -10.86 4.20 3.20
C SER A 7 -12.24 4.24 2.56
N ASP A 8 -13.27 4.32 3.38
CA ASP A 8 -14.66 4.53 2.94
C ASP A 8 -15.14 5.97 3.16
N GLY A 9 -14.22 6.86 3.53
CA GLY A 9 -14.49 8.26 3.85
C GLY A 9 -14.75 8.52 5.35
N LYS A 10 -14.90 7.47 6.16
CA LYS A 10 -15.08 7.52 7.62
C LYS A 10 -14.04 6.66 8.33
N GLU A 11 -13.89 5.43 7.85
CA GLU A 11 -12.98 4.44 8.40
C GLU A 11 -11.75 4.29 7.49
N ILE A 12 -10.62 3.96 8.11
CA ILE A 12 -9.35 3.67 7.43
C ILE A 12 -8.87 2.31 7.89
N LYS A 13 -8.62 1.40 6.95
CA LYS A 13 -8.00 0.11 7.26
C LYS A 13 -6.68 -0.05 6.53
N SER A 14 -5.63 -0.49 7.25
CA SER A 14 -4.39 -0.94 6.64
C SER A 14 -4.65 -2.10 5.71
N PHE A 15 -4.10 -2.06 4.49
CA PHE A 15 -4.39 -3.07 3.46
C PHE A 15 -3.19 -3.97 3.15
N GLU A 16 -2.07 -3.79 3.70
CA GLU A 16 -0.82 -4.51 3.53
C GLU A 16 0.32 -3.61 3.02
N THR A 17 1.50 -4.17 3.01
CA THR A 17 2.71 -3.48 2.53
C THR A 17 3.42 -4.28 1.47
N ALA A 18 4.17 -3.59 0.64
CA ALA A 18 5.09 -4.21 -0.29
C ALA A 18 6.42 -3.44 -0.36
N GLN A 19 7.41 -4.10 -0.91
CA GLN A 19 8.68 -3.48 -1.26
C GLN A 19 8.86 -3.63 -2.77
N ASP A 20 8.83 -2.50 -3.46
CA ASP A 20 9.05 -2.39 -4.89
C ASP A 20 10.55 -2.24 -5.21
N HIS A 21 10.97 -2.79 -6.36
CA HIS A 21 12.32 -2.71 -6.91
C HIS A 21 12.26 -2.05 -8.28
N LYS A 22 12.65 -0.79 -8.35
CA LYS A 22 12.48 0.05 -9.55
C LYS A 22 13.67 0.06 -10.50
N ARG A 23 14.83 -0.38 -10.08
CA ARG A 23 16.04 -0.34 -10.90
C ARG A 23 16.07 -1.50 -11.91
N VAL A 24 16.44 -1.18 -13.17
CA VAL A 24 16.41 -2.12 -14.29
C VAL A 24 17.50 -3.19 -14.24
N LEU A 25 18.62 -2.93 -13.56
CA LEU A 25 19.78 -3.84 -13.51
C LEU A 25 19.93 -4.47 -12.13
N GLU A 26 20.65 -5.58 -12.07
CA GLU A 26 21.03 -6.27 -10.84
C GLU A 26 21.77 -5.36 -9.86
N GLY A 27 21.58 -5.62 -8.55
CA GLY A 27 22.24 -4.87 -7.49
C GLY A 27 21.72 -3.43 -7.35
N ASP A 28 20.45 -3.19 -7.69
CA ASP A 28 19.79 -1.89 -7.57
C ASP A 28 20.51 -0.79 -8.39
N LYS A 29 20.86 -1.12 -9.62
CA LYS A 29 21.60 -0.25 -10.56
C LYS A 29 20.77 0.07 -11.81
N GLY A 30 21.24 1.04 -12.58
CA GLY A 30 20.61 1.48 -13.82
C GLY A 30 19.48 2.50 -13.63
N ALA A 31 18.68 2.69 -14.67
CA ALA A 31 17.56 3.62 -14.65
C ALA A 31 16.40 3.11 -13.78
N ASN A 32 15.61 4.03 -13.25
CA ASN A 32 14.33 3.71 -12.64
C ASN A 32 13.32 3.30 -13.71
N THR A 33 12.48 2.34 -13.36
CA THR A 33 11.36 1.84 -14.18
C THR A 33 10.05 2.02 -13.41
N GLY A 34 8.95 1.57 -13.98
CA GLY A 34 7.66 1.47 -13.28
C GLY A 34 7.62 0.42 -12.16
N GLY A 35 8.56 -0.52 -12.17
CA GLY A 35 8.71 -1.61 -11.20
C GLY A 35 9.17 -2.88 -11.89
N MET A 36 10.28 -3.45 -11.42
CA MET A 36 10.85 -4.71 -11.93
C MET A 36 10.44 -5.93 -11.11
N GLY A 37 9.78 -5.70 -10.01
CA GLY A 37 9.25 -6.72 -9.12
C GLY A 37 8.98 -6.15 -7.73
N ALA A 38 8.21 -6.89 -6.97
CA ALA A 38 7.90 -6.52 -5.59
C ALA A 38 7.77 -7.77 -4.72
N TYR A 39 7.81 -7.60 -3.41
CA TYR A 39 7.46 -8.63 -2.45
C TYR A 39 6.60 -8.05 -1.33
N SER A 40 5.76 -8.88 -0.73
CA SER A 40 4.87 -8.54 0.39
C SER A 40 4.94 -9.63 1.48
N PRO A 41 4.90 -9.27 2.78
CA PRO A 41 4.96 -7.92 3.33
C PRO A 41 6.37 -7.31 3.26
N SER A 42 6.47 -6.00 3.37
CA SER A 42 7.77 -5.32 3.52
C SER A 42 8.44 -5.73 4.83
N ARG A 43 9.75 -6.03 4.77
CA ARG A 43 10.54 -6.38 5.96
C ARG A 43 10.83 -5.18 6.88
N LEU A 44 10.57 -3.97 6.39
CA LEU A 44 10.81 -2.75 7.15
C LEU A 44 9.69 -2.46 8.14
N LEU A 45 8.48 -2.99 7.89
CA LEU A 45 7.33 -2.72 8.74
C LEU A 45 7.45 -3.46 10.08
N ASN A 46 7.26 -2.71 11.14
CA ASN A 46 7.01 -3.18 12.50
C ASN A 46 5.89 -2.32 13.11
N GLN A 47 5.32 -2.75 14.22
CA GLN A 47 4.20 -2.05 14.85
C GLN A 47 4.49 -0.56 15.17
N PRO A 48 5.65 -0.19 15.79
CA PRO A 48 5.95 1.22 16.04
C PRO A 48 6.05 2.07 14.75
N LEU A 49 6.59 1.51 13.68
CA LEU A 49 6.67 2.21 12.40
C LEU A 49 5.29 2.38 11.76
N GLU A 50 4.44 1.36 11.84
CA GLU A 50 3.07 1.43 11.35
C GLU A 50 2.26 2.53 12.07
N GLU A 51 2.35 2.61 13.39
CA GLU A 51 1.73 3.66 14.17
C GLU A 51 2.19 5.07 13.76
N LYS A 52 3.50 5.23 13.47
CA LYS A 52 4.04 6.50 12.95
C LYS A 52 3.47 6.82 11.57
N ILE A 53 3.42 5.86 10.66
CA ILE A 53 2.87 6.04 9.31
C ILE A 53 1.40 6.48 9.39
N LEU A 54 0.60 5.75 10.17
CA LEU A 54 -0.82 6.07 10.33
C LEU A 54 -1.02 7.45 10.95
N ASN A 55 -0.32 7.78 12.03
CA ASN A 55 -0.58 9.01 12.77
C ASN A 55 0.09 10.26 12.17
N LYS A 56 1.25 10.12 11.51
CA LYS A 56 1.99 11.27 10.94
C LYS A 56 1.68 11.53 9.47
N ILE A 57 1.21 10.50 8.72
CA ILE A 57 1.08 10.59 7.27
C ILE A 57 -0.38 10.32 6.84
N ILE A 58 -0.92 9.13 7.13
CA ILE A 58 -2.21 8.71 6.56
C ILE A 58 -3.37 9.50 7.15
N LYS A 59 -3.55 9.46 8.48
CA LYS A 59 -4.69 10.15 9.13
C LYS A 59 -4.71 11.66 8.85
N PRO A 60 -3.58 12.40 9.00
CA PRO A 60 -3.58 13.82 8.67
C PRO A 60 -3.98 14.11 7.21
N THR A 61 -3.58 13.25 6.27
CA THR A 61 -3.94 13.42 4.86
C THR A 61 -5.43 13.21 4.63
N ILE A 62 -6.00 12.14 5.18
CA ILE A 62 -7.44 11.86 5.04
C ILE A 62 -8.27 12.97 5.71
N THR A 63 -7.87 13.41 6.91
CA THR A 63 -8.54 14.53 7.61
C THR A 63 -8.46 15.84 6.80
N ALA A 64 -7.30 16.16 6.22
CA ALA A 64 -7.16 17.35 5.40
C ALA A 64 -8.04 17.30 4.14
N LEU A 65 -8.17 16.13 3.50
CA LEU A 65 -9.08 15.95 2.37
C LEU A 65 -10.55 16.13 2.78
N GLU A 66 -10.94 15.62 3.94
CA GLU A 66 -12.29 15.82 4.50
C GLU A 66 -12.57 17.30 4.78
N GLU A 67 -11.63 18.02 5.42
CA GLU A 67 -11.73 19.46 5.68
C GLU A 67 -11.85 20.29 4.40
N MET A 68 -11.25 19.81 3.30
CA MET A 68 -11.38 20.40 1.97
C MET A 68 -12.71 20.04 1.26
N GLY A 69 -13.60 19.27 1.92
CA GLY A 69 -14.87 18.83 1.36
C GLY A 69 -14.74 17.67 0.36
N SER A 70 -13.63 16.94 0.38
CA SER A 70 -13.34 15.82 -0.52
C SER A 70 -13.09 14.55 0.28
N ASN A 71 -14.17 13.90 0.75
CA ASN A 71 -14.06 12.64 1.47
C ASN A 71 -13.43 11.57 0.59
N TYR A 72 -12.29 11.05 1.04
CA TYR A 72 -11.54 10.06 0.26
C TYR A 72 -12.12 8.65 0.40
N LYS A 73 -12.50 8.03 -0.72
CA LYS A 73 -12.96 6.63 -0.78
C LYS A 73 -12.10 5.82 -1.76
N GLY A 74 -11.66 4.65 -1.33
CA GLY A 74 -10.87 3.73 -2.13
C GLY A 74 -9.47 3.46 -1.59
N PHE A 75 -8.62 2.90 -2.45
CA PHE A 75 -7.24 2.60 -2.10
C PHE A 75 -6.36 3.84 -2.14
N LEU A 76 -5.58 4.03 -1.09
CA LEU A 76 -4.50 5.01 -1.06
C LEU A 76 -3.16 4.28 -0.88
N TYR A 77 -2.26 4.50 -1.80
CA TYR A 77 -0.88 4.04 -1.76
C TYR A 77 0.03 5.19 -1.33
N ALA A 78 0.69 5.05 -0.19
CA ALA A 78 1.75 5.93 0.26
C ALA A 78 3.12 5.32 -0.08
N GLY A 79 3.85 5.94 -0.98
CA GLY A 79 5.26 5.64 -1.26
C GLY A 79 6.14 6.27 -0.20
N LEU A 80 6.84 5.42 0.58
CA LEU A 80 7.58 5.86 1.76
C LEU A 80 9.08 5.58 1.66
N MET A 81 9.89 6.54 2.07
CA MET A 81 11.29 6.35 2.45
C MET A 81 11.36 6.15 3.97
N ILE A 82 12.04 5.10 4.41
CA ILE A 82 12.27 4.85 5.83
C ILE A 82 13.73 5.15 6.16
N VAL A 83 13.96 6.10 7.05
CA VAL A 83 15.30 6.51 7.49
C VAL A 83 15.36 6.49 9.00
N LYS A 84 16.16 5.59 9.58
CA LYS A 84 16.31 5.45 11.04
C LYS A 84 14.95 5.29 11.76
N ASP A 85 14.11 4.40 11.25
CA ASP A 85 12.77 4.11 11.76
C ASP A 85 11.79 5.31 11.75
N GLU A 86 12.08 6.34 10.92
CA GLU A 86 11.15 7.43 10.64
C GLU A 86 10.65 7.35 9.20
N PRO A 87 9.32 7.44 8.99
CA PRO A 87 8.73 7.42 7.66
C PRO A 87 8.71 8.82 7.04
N TYR A 88 9.14 8.92 5.78
CA TYR A 88 9.05 10.11 4.96
C TYR A 88 8.20 9.80 3.74
N LEU A 89 7.17 10.59 3.51
CA LEU A 89 6.32 10.48 2.33
C LEU A 89 7.08 10.98 1.09
N ILE A 90 7.09 10.16 0.05
CA ILE A 90 7.64 10.50 -1.26
C ILE A 90 6.50 10.94 -2.19
N GLU A 91 5.45 10.09 -2.28
CA GLU A 91 4.32 10.30 -3.17
C GLU A 91 3.07 9.59 -2.66
N TYR A 92 1.92 10.02 -3.14
CA TYR A 92 0.66 9.28 -3.07
C TYR A 92 0.24 8.80 -4.45
N ASN A 93 -0.38 7.61 -4.47
CA ASN A 93 -1.12 7.10 -5.62
C ASN A 93 -2.52 6.71 -5.16
N VAL A 94 -3.54 7.06 -5.96
CA VAL A 94 -4.96 6.81 -5.66
C VAL A 94 -5.46 5.48 -6.24
N ARG A 95 -4.60 4.47 -6.23
CA ARG A 95 -4.79 3.13 -6.78
C ARG A 95 -3.82 2.15 -6.13
N MET A 96 -4.02 0.86 -6.41
CA MET A 96 -3.01 -0.14 -6.11
C MET A 96 -1.75 0.07 -6.99
N GLY A 97 -0.60 -0.37 -6.49
CA GLY A 97 0.65 -0.31 -7.23
C GLY A 97 0.80 -1.43 -8.27
N ASP A 98 1.66 -1.23 -9.23
CA ASP A 98 2.13 -2.24 -10.17
C ASP A 98 3.67 -2.28 -10.10
N PRO A 99 4.30 -3.37 -9.63
CA PRO A 99 3.79 -4.73 -9.42
C PRO A 99 3.34 -5.07 -7.98
N GLU A 100 3.11 -4.11 -7.09
CA GLU A 100 2.75 -4.40 -5.69
C GLU A 100 1.39 -5.11 -5.58
N CYS A 101 0.40 -4.75 -6.39
CA CYS A 101 -0.92 -5.39 -6.40
C CYS A 101 -0.80 -6.91 -6.59
N GLN A 102 0.05 -7.35 -7.52
CA GLN A 102 0.31 -8.76 -7.82
C GLN A 102 0.99 -9.51 -6.68
N THR A 103 1.56 -8.79 -5.70
CA THR A 103 2.14 -9.42 -4.51
C THR A 103 1.19 -9.38 -3.31
N ILE A 104 0.32 -8.41 -3.24
CA ILE A 104 -0.60 -8.21 -2.11
C ILE A 104 -1.84 -9.09 -2.24
N LEU A 105 -2.54 -9.04 -3.38
CA LEU A 105 -3.81 -9.74 -3.56
C LEU A 105 -3.75 -11.27 -3.38
N PRO A 106 -2.68 -11.99 -3.80
CA PRO A 106 -2.60 -13.42 -3.53
C PRO A 106 -2.54 -13.83 -2.05
N LYS A 107 -2.29 -12.87 -1.17
CA LYS A 107 -2.29 -13.07 0.28
C LYS A 107 -3.65 -12.84 0.92
N LEU A 108 -4.54 -12.13 0.24
CA LEU A 108 -5.86 -11.79 0.76
C LEU A 108 -6.72 -13.05 0.88
N LYS A 109 -7.35 -13.24 2.06
CA LYS A 109 -8.35 -14.32 2.31
C LYS A 109 -9.76 -13.79 2.18
N THR A 110 -10.02 -12.60 2.68
CA THR A 110 -11.33 -11.95 2.57
C THR A 110 -11.62 -11.66 1.11
N ASP A 111 -12.83 -11.86 0.65
CA ASP A 111 -13.21 -11.58 -0.73
C ASP A 111 -13.03 -10.08 -1.02
N LEU A 112 -12.26 -9.77 -2.06
CA LEU A 112 -11.98 -8.39 -2.46
C LEU A 112 -13.26 -7.64 -2.84
N PHE A 113 -14.23 -8.33 -3.44
CA PHE A 113 -15.53 -7.72 -3.77
C PHE A 113 -16.28 -7.28 -2.51
N GLU A 114 -16.27 -8.08 -1.45
CA GLU A 114 -16.90 -7.72 -0.17
C GLU A 114 -16.24 -6.47 0.44
N ILE A 115 -14.91 -6.40 0.41
CA ILE A 115 -14.17 -5.23 0.90
C ILE A 115 -14.51 -3.98 0.10
N ILE A 116 -14.52 -4.06 -1.24
CA ILE A 116 -14.85 -2.94 -2.11
C ILE A 116 -16.30 -2.51 -1.91
N ASN A 117 -17.22 -3.46 -1.82
CA ASN A 117 -18.63 -3.19 -1.58
C ASN A 117 -18.85 -2.48 -0.24
N ALA A 118 -18.19 -2.93 0.82
CA ALA A 118 -18.24 -2.28 2.13
C ALA A 118 -17.66 -0.85 2.08
N CYS A 119 -16.55 -0.67 1.37
CA CYS A 119 -15.94 0.64 1.16
C CYS A 119 -16.91 1.61 0.44
N CYS A 120 -17.57 1.16 -0.62
CA CYS A 120 -18.53 1.98 -1.37
C CYS A 120 -19.76 2.36 -0.52
N ASN A 121 -20.21 1.46 0.35
CA ASN A 121 -21.41 1.64 1.20
C ASN A 121 -21.11 2.25 2.58
N GLU A 122 -19.88 2.70 2.86
CA GLU A 122 -19.46 3.29 4.14
C GLU A 122 -19.63 2.34 5.35
N ASN A 123 -19.39 1.04 5.12
CA ASN A 123 -19.53 -0.03 6.12
C ASN A 123 -18.18 -0.75 6.34
N LEU A 124 -17.06 -0.11 6.04
CA LEU A 124 -15.73 -0.73 6.13
C LEU A 124 -15.39 -1.15 7.57
N GLN A 125 -15.96 -0.48 8.57
CA GLN A 125 -15.84 -0.84 9.99
C GLN A 125 -16.28 -2.28 10.28
N ASP A 126 -17.29 -2.79 9.55
CA ASP A 126 -17.90 -4.10 9.78
C ASP A 126 -17.14 -5.25 9.10
N ILE A 127 -16.17 -4.94 8.26
CA ILE A 127 -15.35 -5.93 7.54
C ILE A 127 -14.07 -6.23 8.31
N ASN A 128 -13.82 -7.50 8.58
CA ASN A 128 -12.51 -7.98 9.04
C ASN A 128 -11.69 -8.44 7.83
N ILE A 129 -10.59 -7.75 7.54
CA ILE A 129 -9.70 -8.09 6.42
C ILE A 129 -8.68 -9.12 6.92
N GLU A 130 -8.79 -10.35 6.43
CA GLU A 130 -7.92 -11.46 6.78
C GLU A 130 -6.84 -11.69 5.72
N TRP A 131 -5.65 -12.03 6.17
CA TRP A 131 -4.47 -12.27 5.34
C TRP A 131 -3.86 -13.65 5.58
N ASN A 132 -3.25 -14.21 4.54
CA ASN A 132 -2.36 -15.36 4.68
C ASN A 132 -1.02 -14.91 5.27
N ASP A 133 -0.46 -15.70 6.18
CA ASP A 133 0.87 -15.47 6.77
C ASP A 133 2.02 -15.70 5.77
N LYS A 134 1.71 -16.23 4.59
CA LYS A 134 2.70 -16.49 3.53
C LYS A 134 3.24 -15.19 2.94
N LYS A 135 4.51 -15.23 2.55
CA LYS A 135 5.13 -14.16 1.76
C LYS A 135 4.81 -14.37 0.28
N SER A 136 4.66 -13.28 -0.43
CA SER A 136 4.43 -13.26 -1.87
C SER A 136 5.50 -12.43 -2.58
N LYS A 137 5.84 -12.78 -3.80
CA LYS A 137 6.71 -11.98 -4.67
C LYS A 137 6.22 -12.02 -6.11
N CYS A 138 6.42 -10.92 -6.80
CA CYS A 138 6.24 -10.78 -8.25
C CYS A 138 7.57 -10.41 -8.88
N ILE A 139 7.87 -10.97 -10.04
CA ILE A 139 9.04 -10.64 -10.86
C ILE A 139 8.51 -10.28 -12.24
N VAL A 140 8.88 -9.10 -12.73
CA VAL A 140 8.51 -8.64 -14.06
C VAL A 140 9.53 -9.18 -15.06
N LEU A 141 9.06 -9.94 -16.03
CA LEU A 141 9.85 -10.41 -17.16
C LEU A 141 9.66 -9.45 -18.34
N CYS A 142 10.74 -8.94 -18.85
CA CYS A 142 10.72 -8.06 -20.01
C CYS A 142 11.67 -8.58 -21.11
N SER A 143 11.37 -8.22 -22.35
CA SER A 143 12.27 -8.50 -23.48
C SER A 143 13.59 -7.74 -23.32
N LYS A 144 14.66 -8.32 -23.83
CA LYS A 144 15.92 -7.60 -23.98
C LYS A 144 15.72 -6.52 -25.05
N GLY A 145 15.83 -5.26 -24.65
CA GLY A 145 15.75 -4.10 -25.51
C GLY A 145 16.97 -3.95 -26.40
#